data_244484d1a7ae259710e52cee85a0ab26
#
_entry.id   244484d1a7ae259710e52cee85a0ab26
#
_cell.length_a   1.000
_cell.length_b   1.000
_cell.length_c   1.000
_cell.angle_alpha   90.00
_cell.angle_beta   90.00
_cell.angle_gamma   90.00
#
_symmetry.space_group_name_H-M   'P 1'
#
loop_
_entity.id
_entity.type
_entity.pdbx_description
1 polymer ?
#
loop_
_entity_poly.entity_id
_entity_poly.type
_entity_poly.pdbx_seq_one_letter_code
_entity_poly.pdbx_strand_id
1 'polypeptide(L)'
;RSSDLKVFVSFHHANDQKYKEGLVSWAEKNKVFIDGSVDMGEIPEDWDDQKIREYIRDEHLKDTTVTILLVGTETKNRKHIDWELYSSMYDGTVNKKSGIIVILLPSVKSEYYTCAHSSEKTFYPETTQWMSIDSREEYHRRYPYLPERIIDNLLEPNAFISVINWDKLTPDILRQMIDNAYNSRATCTYDLSRPMRKKNG
;
A
#
# COMPACT_ATOMS: atom_id res chain seq x y z
N ARG A 1 -8.04 18.17 0.37
CA ARG A 1 -7.13 17.77 -0.73
C ARG A 1 -7.25 16.29 -1.06
N SER A 2 -7.11 15.39 -0.08
CA SER A 2 -7.24 13.95 -0.33
C SER A 2 -8.60 13.57 -0.94
N SER A 3 -9.66 14.31 -0.63
CA SER A 3 -10.99 14.08 -1.16
C SER A 3 -11.07 14.11 -2.70
N ASP A 4 -10.11 14.78 -3.35
CA ASP A 4 -10.04 14.90 -4.80
C ASP A 4 -9.06 13.91 -5.42
N LEU A 5 -8.34 13.16 -4.61
CA LEU A 5 -7.35 12.20 -5.07
C LEU A 5 -7.97 10.85 -5.37
N LYS A 6 -7.58 10.27 -6.50
CA LYS A 6 -7.95 8.91 -6.87
C LYS A 6 -6.94 7.93 -6.26
N VAL A 7 -7.47 6.97 -5.55
CA VAL A 7 -6.70 5.95 -4.83
C VAL A 7 -7.01 4.57 -5.42
N PHE A 8 -5.96 3.80 -5.68
CA PHE A 8 -6.07 2.40 -6.04
C PHE A 8 -6.02 1.55 -4.77
N VAL A 9 -6.97 0.63 -4.60
CA VAL A 9 -7.00 -0.28 -3.45
C VAL A 9 -6.61 -1.67 -3.92
N SER A 10 -5.47 -2.16 -3.41
CA SER A 10 -4.96 -3.51 -3.67
C SER A 10 -5.35 -4.43 -2.51
N PHE A 11 -5.91 -5.60 -2.80
CA PHE A 11 -6.40 -6.53 -1.77
C PHE A 11 -6.57 -7.94 -2.34
N HIS A 12 -6.67 -8.94 -1.46
CA HIS A 12 -6.95 -10.31 -1.85
C HIS A 12 -8.45 -10.49 -2.06
N HIS A 13 -8.87 -10.64 -3.31
CA HIS A 13 -10.29 -10.64 -3.69
C HIS A 13 -11.09 -11.75 -3.00
N ALA A 14 -10.56 -12.96 -2.91
CA ALA A 14 -11.27 -14.09 -2.33
C ALA A 14 -11.59 -13.91 -0.83
N ASN A 15 -10.70 -13.27 -0.07
CA ASN A 15 -10.85 -13.16 1.38
C ASN A 15 -11.33 -11.79 1.84
N ASP A 16 -10.94 -10.71 1.15
CA ASP A 16 -10.97 -9.37 1.72
C ASP A 16 -11.87 -8.39 0.96
N GLN A 17 -12.67 -8.89 0.01
CA GLN A 17 -13.59 -8.07 -0.80
C GLN A 17 -14.50 -7.19 0.05
N LYS A 18 -15.05 -7.70 1.13
CA LYS A 18 -15.95 -6.95 2.01
C LYS A 18 -15.24 -5.75 2.67
N TYR A 19 -13.95 -5.88 2.97
CA TYR A 19 -13.18 -4.78 3.55
C TYR A 19 -12.90 -3.69 2.51
N LYS A 20 -12.58 -4.07 1.28
CA LYS A 20 -12.42 -3.11 0.18
C LYS A 20 -13.70 -2.33 -0.04
N GLU A 21 -14.82 -3.03 -0.15
CA GLU A 21 -16.14 -2.40 -0.35
C GLU A 21 -16.51 -1.49 0.83
N GLY A 22 -16.28 -1.95 2.05
CA GLY A 22 -16.51 -1.17 3.26
C GLY A 22 -15.65 0.10 3.31
N LEU A 23 -14.36 -0.01 2.99
CA LEU A 23 -13.44 1.13 2.96
C LEU A 23 -13.87 2.16 1.92
N VAL A 24 -14.18 1.73 0.71
CA VAL A 24 -14.57 2.63 -0.38
C VAL A 24 -15.88 3.35 -0.05
N SER A 25 -16.89 2.62 0.44
CA SER A 25 -18.18 3.20 0.84
C SER A 25 -18.02 4.22 1.97
N TRP A 26 -17.23 3.88 2.97
CA TRP A 26 -16.94 4.77 4.09
C TRP A 26 -16.14 6.01 3.65
N ALA A 27 -15.17 5.83 2.77
CA ALA A 27 -14.37 6.92 2.23
C ALA A 27 -15.20 7.89 1.38
N GLU A 28 -16.11 7.36 0.57
CA GLU A 28 -17.02 8.16 -0.24
C GLU A 28 -17.96 8.99 0.65
N LYS A 29 -18.59 8.35 1.62
CA LYS A 29 -19.50 9.00 2.58
C LYS A 29 -18.81 10.13 3.35
N ASN A 30 -17.57 9.92 3.76
CA ASN A 30 -16.79 10.86 4.57
C ASN A 30 -15.88 11.78 3.73
N LYS A 31 -15.94 11.70 2.40
CA LYS A 31 -15.13 12.49 1.48
C LYS A 31 -13.63 12.38 1.77
N VAL A 32 -13.15 11.15 1.92
CA VAL A 32 -11.74 10.88 2.20
C VAL A 32 -10.92 10.78 0.93
N PHE A 33 -11.37 9.95 -0.03
CA PHE A 33 -10.74 9.80 -1.34
C PHE A 33 -11.76 9.30 -2.37
N ILE A 34 -11.37 9.34 -3.64
CA ILE A 34 -12.14 8.78 -4.76
C ILE A 34 -11.55 7.40 -5.09
N ASP A 35 -12.41 6.38 -5.17
CA ASP A 35 -11.98 5.06 -5.61
C ASP A 35 -11.61 5.11 -7.10
N GLY A 36 -10.33 4.93 -7.38
CA GLY A 36 -9.78 4.85 -8.73
C GLY A 36 -9.52 3.41 -9.17
N SER A 37 -9.96 2.43 -8.41
CA SER A 37 -9.77 1.01 -8.74
C SER A 37 -10.58 0.65 -10.00
N VAL A 38 -9.95 -0.10 -10.89
CA VAL A 38 -10.56 -0.62 -12.10
C VAL A 38 -10.48 -2.13 -12.04
N ASP A 39 -11.57 -2.82 -12.40
CA ASP A 39 -11.56 -4.27 -12.46
C ASP A 39 -10.53 -4.74 -13.49
N MET A 40 -9.60 -5.57 -13.02
CA MET A 40 -8.59 -6.18 -13.88
C MET A 40 -9.18 -7.43 -14.53
N GLY A 41 -9.05 -7.50 -15.85
CA GLY A 41 -9.17 -8.77 -16.55
C GLY A 41 -8.00 -9.70 -16.15
N GLU A 42 -8.08 -10.94 -16.57
CA GLU A 42 -6.99 -11.89 -16.37
C GLU A 42 -5.73 -11.41 -17.10
N ILE A 43 -4.62 -11.38 -16.39
CA ILE A 43 -3.31 -11.13 -16.98
C ILE A 43 -2.74 -12.47 -17.45
N PRO A 44 -2.42 -12.63 -18.76
CA PRO A 44 -1.83 -13.85 -19.25
C PRO A 44 -0.54 -14.23 -18.52
N GLU A 45 -0.41 -15.49 -18.14
CA GLU A 45 0.75 -15.97 -17.37
C GLU A 45 2.06 -15.98 -18.16
N ASP A 46 1.99 -15.96 -19.49
CA ASP A 46 3.14 -15.94 -20.37
C ASP A 46 3.72 -14.54 -20.63
N TRP A 47 3.12 -13.50 -20.07
CA TRP A 47 3.67 -12.16 -20.18
C TRP A 47 4.94 -12.02 -19.33
N ASP A 48 5.93 -11.30 -19.86
CA ASP A 48 7.11 -10.94 -19.08
C ASP A 48 6.81 -9.82 -18.07
N ASP A 49 7.73 -9.61 -17.15
CA ASP A 49 7.55 -8.65 -16.06
C ASP A 49 7.35 -7.21 -16.57
N GLN A 50 8.03 -6.84 -17.64
CA GLN A 50 7.89 -5.50 -18.23
C GLN A 50 6.47 -5.29 -18.76
N LYS A 51 5.95 -6.25 -19.50
CA LYS A 51 4.60 -6.17 -20.08
C LYS A 51 3.52 -6.13 -19.01
N ILE A 52 3.67 -6.95 -17.96
CA ILE A 52 2.76 -6.93 -16.80
C ILE A 52 2.76 -5.56 -16.14
N ARG A 53 3.94 -5.02 -15.87
CA ARG A 53 4.10 -3.71 -15.24
C ARG A 53 3.49 -2.59 -16.07
N GLU A 54 3.77 -2.56 -17.36
CA GLU A 54 3.22 -1.54 -18.26
C GLU A 54 1.70 -1.60 -18.29
N TYR A 55 1.15 -2.80 -18.41
CA TYR A 55 -0.29 -2.99 -18.43
C TYR A 55 -0.95 -2.51 -17.13
N ILE A 56 -0.42 -2.91 -15.99
CA ILE A 56 -0.98 -2.47 -14.69
C ILE A 56 -0.81 -0.96 -14.54
N ARG A 57 0.37 -0.42 -14.80
CA ARG A 57 0.66 1.00 -14.61
C ARG A 57 -0.20 1.87 -15.53
N ASP A 58 -0.32 1.50 -16.77
CA ASP A 58 -0.92 2.35 -17.79
C ASP A 58 -2.43 2.16 -17.92
N GLU A 59 -2.98 1.00 -17.54
CA GLU A 59 -4.41 0.71 -17.65
C GLU A 59 -5.15 0.77 -16.30
N HIS A 60 -4.52 0.32 -15.21
CA HIS A 60 -5.17 0.22 -13.91
C HIS A 60 -4.81 1.35 -12.95
N LEU A 61 -3.59 1.85 -13.02
CA LEU A 61 -3.07 2.83 -12.08
C LEU A 61 -2.96 4.24 -12.67
N LYS A 62 -3.24 4.41 -13.97
CA LYS A 62 -2.94 5.66 -14.70
C LYS A 62 -3.51 6.92 -14.07
N ASP A 63 -4.70 6.84 -13.51
CA ASP A 63 -5.37 7.99 -12.93
C ASP A 63 -5.20 8.07 -11.41
N THR A 64 -4.48 7.13 -10.82
CA THR A 64 -4.30 7.07 -9.36
C THR A 64 -2.93 7.57 -8.95
N THR A 65 -2.85 8.18 -7.78
CA THR A 65 -1.62 8.76 -7.23
C THR A 65 -1.21 8.15 -5.90
N VAL A 66 -2.10 7.41 -5.28
CA VAL A 66 -1.86 6.68 -4.03
C VAL A 66 -2.42 5.27 -4.18
N THR A 67 -1.67 4.29 -3.70
CA THR A 67 -2.11 2.91 -3.58
C THR A 67 -2.26 2.56 -2.10
N ILE A 68 -3.43 2.06 -1.73
CA ILE A 68 -3.69 1.49 -0.41
C ILE A 68 -3.66 -0.04 -0.56
N LEU A 69 -2.78 -0.68 0.21
CA LEU A 69 -2.74 -2.14 0.33
C LEU A 69 -3.50 -2.56 1.58
N LEU A 70 -4.55 -3.37 1.40
CA LEU A 70 -5.22 -4.05 2.52
C LEU A 70 -4.53 -5.40 2.75
N VAL A 71 -3.98 -5.58 3.95
CA VAL A 71 -3.26 -6.81 4.30
C VAL A 71 -4.14 -7.70 5.16
N GLY A 72 -4.44 -8.89 4.65
CA GLY A 72 -5.05 -9.99 5.38
C GLY A 72 -4.07 -11.17 5.46
N THR A 73 -4.58 -12.34 5.83
CA THR A 73 -3.73 -13.52 6.10
C THR A 73 -3.05 -14.09 4.85
N GLU A 74 -3.62 -13.89 3.65
CA GLU A 74 -3.11 -14.46 2.40
C GLU A 74 -2.47 -13.44 1.45
N THR A 75 -2.55 -12.16 1.78
CA THR A 75 -2.11 -11.07 0.90
C THR A 75 -0.66 -11.25 0.42
N LYS A 76 0.25 -11.59 1.31
CA LYS A 76 1.68 -11.73 0.99
C LYS A 76 1.99 -12.88 0.02
N ASN A 77 1.07 -13.83 -0.13
CA ASN A 77 1.25 -15.01 -0.96
C ASN A 77 0.67 -14.84 -2.38
N ARG A 78 0.12 -13.68 -2.69
CA ARG A 78 -0.58 -13.46 -3.97
C ARG A 78 0.31 -12.73 -4.98
N LYS A 79 0.53 -13.38 -6.14
CA LYS A 79 1.38 -12.80 -7.19
C LYS A 79 0.78 -11.50 -7.76
N HIS A 80 -0.54 -11.42 -7.94
CA HIS A 80 -1.19 -10.23 -8.49
C HIS A 80 -1.01 -9.00 -7.58
N ILE A 81 -1.03 -9.19 -6.27
CA ILE A 81 -0.78 -8.12 -5.31
C ILE A 81 0.67 -7.64 -5.43
N ASP A 82 1.63 -8.55 -5.53
CA ASP A 82 3.02 -8.17 -5.74
C ASP A 82 3.21 -7.38 -7.05
N TRP A 83 2.51 -7.78 -8.12
CA TRP A 83 2.54 -7.07 -9.40
C TRP A 83 1.96 -5.67 -9.29
N GLU A 84 0.86 -5.50 -8.56
CA GLU A 84 0.24 -4.19 -8.33
C GLU A 84 1.15 -3.30 -7.50
N LEU A 85 1.81 -3.84 -6.47
CA LEU A 85 2.78 -3.11 -5.66
C LEU A 85 3.99 -2.68 -6.50
N TYR A 86 4.57 -3.60 -7.25
CA TYR A 86 5.69 -3.30 -8.13
C TYR A 86 5.34 -2.17 -9.10
N SER A 87 4.20 -2.28 -9.75
CA SER A 87 3.73 -1.30 -10.74
C SER A 87 3.41 0.05 -10.10
N SER A 88 2.87 0.06 -8.88
CA SER A 88 2.62 1.29 -8.09
C SER A 88 3.92 2.00 -7.75
N MET A 89 4.96 1.25 -7.40
CA MET A 89 6.27 1.78 -7.00
C MET A 89 7.15 2.18 -8.19
N TYR A 90 6.83 1.70 -9.37
CA TYR A 90 7.61 1.97 -10.58
C TYR A 90 7.39 3.41 -11.07
N ASP A 91 8.49 4.14 -11.26
CA ASP A 91 8.45 5.53 -11.76
C ASP A 91 8.60 5.55 -13.28
N GLY A 92 7.46 5.43 -13.96
CA GLY A 92 7.42 5.44 -15.42
C GLY A 92 7.65 6.84 -16.03
N THR A 93 7.90 6.88 -17.33
CA THR A 93 8.05 8.14 -18.06
C THR A 93 6.72 8.85 -18.25
N VAL A 94 5.65 8.09 -18.51
CA VAL A 94 4.28 8.61 -18.73
C VAL A 94 3.54 8.69 -17.40
N ASN A 95 3.48 7.59 -16.67
CA ASN A 95 2.79 7.51 -15.39
C ASN A 95 3.80 7.36 -14.25
N LYS A 96 3.81 8.34 -13.37
CA LYS A 96 4.73 8.40 -12.24
C LYS A 96 4.32 7.44 -11.13
N LYS A 97 5.28 7.10 -10.25
CA LYS A 97 5.03 6.23 -9.11
C LYS A 97 3.97 6.80 -8.17
N SER A 98 3.29 5.92 -7.47
CA SER A 98 2.28 6.25 -6.46
C SER A 98 2.90 6.30 -5.07
N GLY A 99 2.25 7.04 -4.16
CA GLY A 99 2.49 6.88 -2.73
C GLY A 99 1.83 5.60 -2.23
N ILE A 100 2.40 4.98 -1.20
CA ILE A 100 1.93 3.68 -0.68
C ILE A 100 1.49 3.82 0.77
N ILE A 101 0.31 3.28 1.08
CA ILE A 101 -0.21 3.14 2.44
C ILE A 101 -0.58 1.67 2.65
N VAL A 102 -0.24 1.13 3.82
CA VAL A 102 -0.58 -0.25 4.19
C VAL A 102 -1.56 -0.24 5.36
N ILE A 103 -2.69 -0.90 5.18
CA ILE A 103 -3.70 -1.06 6.23
C ILE A 103 -3.76 -2.54 6.62
N LEU A 104 -3.50 -2.83 7.89
CA LEU A 104 -3.61 -4.17 8.44
C LEU A 104 -5.06 -4.45 8.81
N LEU A 105 -5.67 -5.45 8.18
CA LEU A 105 -7.04 -5.86 8.47
C LEU A 105 -7.14 -6.48 9.88
N PRO A 106 -8.34 -6.55 10.47
CA PRO A 106 -8.48 -7.03 11.85
C PRO A 106 -7.86 -8.40 12.13
N SER A 107 -7.87 -9.30 11.14
CA SER A 107 -7.29 -10.65 11.27
C SER A 107 -5.78 -10.65 11.48
N VAL A 108 -5.08 -9.58 11.08
CA VAL A 108 -3.62 -9.48 11.14
C VAL A 108 -3.14 -8.23 11.90
N LYS A 109 -3.98 -7.69 12.72
CA LYS A 109 -3.68 -6.51 13.55
C LYS A 109 -2.36 -6.68 14.28
N SER A 110 -1.55 -5.62 14.30
CA SER A 110 -0.28 -5.56 15.05
C SER A 110 -0.42 -4.65 16.27
N GLU A 111 0.31 -4.97 17.32
CA GLU A 111 0.43 -4.12 18.51
C GLU A 111 1.50 -3.04 18.33
N TYR A 112 2.25 -3.09 17.26
CA TYR A 112 3.36 -2.16 16.97
C TYR A 112 2.91 -1.05 16.02
N TYR A 113 3.63 0.07 16.06
CA TYR A 113 3.35 1.25 15.24
C TYR A 113 4.53 1.56 14.31
N THR A 114 4.22 1.95 13.08
CA THR A 114 5.21 2.35 12.09
C THR A 114 4.69 3.55 11.31
N CYS A 115 5.45 4.64 11.34
CA CYS A 115 5.10 5.87 10.63
C CYS A 115 6.25 6.29 9.72
N ALA A 116 5.95 6.55 8.45
CA ALA A 116 6.90 7.11 7.51
C ALA A 116 7.08 8.62 7.72
N HIS A 117 6.05 9.30 8.17
CA HIS A 117 6.01 10.75 8.31
C HIS A 117 5.88 11.13 9.78
N SER A 118 6.71 12.07 10.23
CA SER A 118 6.72 12.50 11.63
C SER A 118 5.37 13.04 12.12
N SER A 119 4.61 13.68 11.23
CA SER A 119 3.28 14.19 11.54
C SER A 119 2.28 13.08 11.94
N GLU A 120 2.50 11.86 11.48
CA GLU A 120 1.61 10.71 11.78
C GLU A 120 1.84 10.15 13.19
N LYS A 121 2.91 10.55 13.85
CA LYS A 121 3.14 10.17 15.25
C LYS A 121 2.05 10.69 16.18
N THR A 122 1.38 11.76 15.80
CA THR A 122 0.24 12.32 16.53
C THR A 122 -0.97 11.37 16.60
N PHE A 123 -1.04 10.38 15.69
CA PHE A 123 -2.08 9.35 15.74
C PHE A 123 -1.93 8.42 16.95
N TYR A 124 -0.74 8.39 17.56
CA TYR A 124 -0.38 7.48 18.64
C TYR A 124 0.09 8.27 19.87
N PRO A 125 -0.81 9.04 20.52
CA PRO A 125 -0.42 9.89 21.65
C PRO A 125 0.06 9.09 22.88
N GLU A 126 -0.30 7.81 22.96
CA GLU A 126 0.14 6.89 24.00
C GLU A 126 1.62 6.47 23.86
N THR A 127 2.23 6.72 22.72
CA THR A 127 3.61 6.32 22.42
C THR A 127 4.52 7.53 22.48
N THR A 128 5.52 7.49 23.37
CA THR A 128 6.48 8.58 23.55
C THR A 128 7.87 8.22 23.04
N GLN A 129 8.15 6.93 22.83
CA GLN A 129 9.45 6.45 22.36
C GLN A 129 9.30 5.79 21.01
N TRP A 130 10.01 6.33 20.03
CA TRP A 130 10.04 5.81 18.68
C TRP A 130 11.44 5.29 18.37
N MET A 131 11.50 4.08 17.82
CA MET A 131 12.74 3.41 17.45
C MET A 131 12.74 3.11 15.95
N SER A 132 13.90 3.28 15.32
CA SER A 132 14.09 2.80 13.97
C SER A 132 14.29 1.28 13.98
N ILE A 133 13.71 0.60 12.99
CA ILE A 133 13.88 -0.82 12.77
C ILE A 133 14.72 -1.00 11.51
N ASP A 134 15.81 -1.72 11.61
CA ASP A 134 16.78 -1.91 10.53
C ASP A 134 16.97 -3.36 10.10
N SER A 135 16.18 -4.28 10.66
CA SER A 135 16.30 -5.71 10.33
C SER A 135 14.99 -6.31 9.81
N ARG A 136 15.12 -7.19 8.83
CA ARG A 136 13.98 -7.92 8.26
C ARG A 136 13.34 -8.84 9.29
N GLU A 137 14.16 -9.49 10.13
CA GLU A 137 13.67 -10.38 11.18
C GLU A 137 12.74 -9.66 12.14
N GLU A 138 13.07 -8.43 12.52
CA GLU A 138 12.24 -7.64 13.42
C GLU A 138 10.91 -7.24 12.76
N TYR A 139 10.93 -6.91 11.47
CA TYR A 139 9.69 -6.66 10.72
C TYR A 139 8.83 -7.92 10.60
N HIS A 140 9.42 -9.10 10.34
CA HIS A 140 8.69 -10.37 10.31
C HIS A 140 8.06 -10.67 11.66
N ARG A 141 8.76 -10.39 12.76
CA ARG A 141 8.24 -10.61 14.11
C ARG A 141 7.07 -9.70 14.43
N ARG A 142 7.17 -8.42 14.08
CA ARG A 142 6.12 -7.42 14.38
C ARG A 142 4.96 -7.45 13.41
N TYR A 143 5.23 -7.80 12.16
CA TYR A 143 4.27 -7.76 11.06
C TYR A 143 4.38 -9.03 10.20
N PRO A 144 3.97 -10.19 10.73
CA PRO A 144 4.23 -11.48 10.05
C PRO A 144 3.49 -11.66 8.73
N TYR A 145 2.51 -10.81 8.43
CA TYR A 145 1.69 -10.94 7.22
C TYR A 145 2.01 -9.90 6.13
N LEU A 146 3.00 -9.04 6.35
CA LEU A 146 3.40 -8.07 5.32
C LEU A 146 4.06 -8.76 4.12
N PRO A 147 3.71 -8.33 2.90
CA PRO A 147 4.46 -8.75 1.71
C PRO A 147 5.95 -8.38 1.82
N GLU A 148 6.81 -9.25 1.28
CA GLU A 148 8.26 -9.01 1.33
C GLU A 148 8.69 -7.72 0.64
N ARG A 149 8.02 -7.33 -0.45
CA ARG A 149 8.29 -6.06 -1.14
C ARG A 149 8.00 -4.84 -0.25
N ILE A 150 6.97 -4.93 0.58
CA ILE A 150 6.69 -3.87 1.57
C ILE A 150 7.82 -3.80 2.60
N ILE A 151 8.30 -4.95 3.08
CA ILE A 151 9.42 -4.98 4.05
C ILE A 151 10.70 -4.43 3.40
N ASP A 152 10.98 -4.78 2.14
CA ASP A 152 12.11 -4.20 1.40
C ASP A 152 12.08 -2.67 1.47
N ASN A 153 10.91 -2.09 1.36
CA ASN A 153 10.73 -0.64 1.31
C ASN A 153 10.54 0.01 2.68
N LEU A 154 10.19 -0.74 3.70
CA LEU A 154 10.29 -0.28 5.09
C LEU A 154 11.75 -0.20 5.55
N LEU A 155 12.64 -1.02 4.95
CA LEU A 155 14.08 -0.99 5.19
C LEU A 155 14.82 0.02 4.32
N GLU A 156 14.20 0.52 3.25
CA GLU A 156 14.80 1.52 2.35
C GLU A 156 14.68 2.93 2.96
N PRO A 157 15.80 3.59 3.31
CA PRO A 157 15.75 4.89 4.00
C PRO A 157 15.03 6.00 3.24
N ASN A 158 15.01 5.92 1.91
CA ASN A 158 14.40 6.94 1.06
C ASN A 158 12.97 6.59 0.62
N ALA A 159 12.44 5.46 1.03
CA ALA A 159 11.05 5.11 0.82
C ALA A 159 10.19 5.60 1.99
N PHE A 160 8.93 5.92 1.68
CA PHE A 160 7.98 6.37 2.70
C PHE A 160 6.72 5.50 2.62
N ILE A 161 6.63 4.53 3.54
CA ILE A 161 5.46 3.65 3.67
C ILE A 161 4.99 3.69 5.11
N SER A 162 3.73 4.08 5.31
CA SER A 162 3.09 4.03 6.61
C SER A 162 2.23 2.78 6.73
N VAL A 163 2.26 2.14 7.90
CA VAL A 163 1.49 0.94 8.22
C VAL A 163 0.56 1.26 9.37
N ILE A 164 -0.73 1.02 9.20
CA ILE A 164 -1.74 1.32 10.21
C ILE A 164 -2.74 0.17 10.32
N ASN A 165 -3.24 -0.06 11.54
CA ASN A 165 -4.32 -1.01 11.77
C ASN A 165 -5.66 -0.45 11.29
N TRP A 166 -6.50 -1.30 10.76
CA TRP A 166 -7.86 -0.97 10.32
C TRP A 166 -8.67 -0.25 11.40
N ASP A 167 -8.60 -0.72 12.64
CA ASP A 167 -9.38 -0.16 13.74
C ASP A 167 -8.88 1.21 14.24
N LYS A 168 -7.71 1.65 13.79
CA LYS A 168 -7.15 2.96 14.11
C LYS A 168 -7.67 4.04 13.15
N LEU A 169 -8.24 3.67 12.02
CA LEU A 169 -8.66 4.61 11.00
C LEU A 169 -9.80 5.51 11.44
N THR A 170 -9.62 6.79 11.23
CA THR A 170 -10.67 7.80 11.23
C THR A 170 -10.61 8.54 9.89
N PRO A 171 -11.65 9.28 9.49
CA PRO A 171 -11.59 10.07 8.26
C PRO A 171 -10.40 11.03 8.25
N ASP A 172 -10.13 11.72 9.35
CA ASP A 172 -9.02 12.68 9.43
C ASP A 172 -7.65 11.99 9.36
N ILE A 173 -7.49 10.86 10.04
CA ILE A 173 -6.25 10.09 10.00
C ILE A 173 -5.96 9.64 8.56
N LEU A 174 -6.92 9.04 7.88
CA LEU A 174 -6.69 8.55 6.52
C LEU A 174 -6.49 9.70 5.52
N ARG A 175 -7.21 10.82 5.66
CA ARG A 175 -6.95 12.01 4.85
C ARG A 175 -5.52 12.48 4.98
N GLN A 176 -4.99 12.57 6.20
CA GLN A 176 -3.62 12.99 6.43
C GLN A 176 -2.62 12.00 5.83
N MET A 177 -2.85 10.71 6.00
CA MET A 177 -1.97 9.68 5.42
C MET A 177 -1.95 9.76 3.90
N ILE A 178 -3.10 9.95 3.26
CA ILE A 178 -3.19 10.08 1.80
C ILE A 178 -2.46 11.34 1.32
N ASP A 179 -2.65 12.47 1.99
CA ASP A 179 -1.94 13.70 1.63
C ASP A 179 -0.42 13.54 1.78
N ASN A 180 0.04 12.90 2.85
CA ASN A 180 1.45 12.61 3.05
C ASN A 180 2.03 11.70 1.96
N ALA A 181 1.32 10.62 1.65
CA ALA A 181 1.72 9.66 0.60
C ALA A 181 1.77 10.36 -0.77
N TYR A 182 0.77 11.15 -1.09
CA TYR A 182 0.73 11.92 -2.33
C TYR A 182 1.93 12.87 -2.45
N ASN A 183 2.20 13.64 -1.40
CA ASN A 183 3.25 14.64 -1.42
C ASN A 183 4.66 14.02 -1.46
N SER A 184 4.87 12.92 -0.76
CA SER A 184 6.18 12.27 -0.69
C SER A 184 6.53 11.45 -1.94
N ARG A 185 5.55 11.04 -2.74
CA ARG A 185 5.80 10.19 -3.90
C ARG A 185 6.75 10.82 -4.94
N ALA A 186 6.78 12.13 -5.01
CA ALA A 186 7.64 12.85 -5.96
C ALA A 186 9.12 12.76 -5.59
N THR A 187 9.44 12.63 -4.30
CA THR A 187 10.81 12.68 -3.78
C THR A 187 11.31 11.35 -3.21
N CYS A 188 10.41 10.41 -2.93
CA CYS A 188 10.81 9.11 -2.40
C CYS A 188 11.41 8.22 -3.48
N THR A 189 12.16 7.21 -3.05
CA THR A 189 12.72 6.17 -3.91
C THR A 189 12.34 4.80 -3.34
N TYR A 190 11.77 3.95 -4.19
CA TYR A 190 11.44 2.59 -3.81
C TYR A 190 12.50 1.59 -4.26
N ASP A 191 12.71 0.56 -3.46
CA ASP A 191 13.53 -0.60 -3.82
C ASP A 191 12.68 -1.57 -4.64
N LEU A 192 13.03 -1.75 -5.91
CA LEU A 192 12.40 -2.67 -6.85
C LEU A 192 13.35 -3.80 -7.27
N SER A 193 14.40 -4.06 -6.48
CA SER A 193 15.40 -5.08 -6.79
C SER A 193 14.84 -6.50 -6.73
N ARG A 194 13.81 -6.74 -5.90
CA ARG A 194 13.15 -8.03 -5.81
C ARG A 194 12.35 -8.30 -7.08
N PRO A 195 12.57 -9.46 -7.76
CA PRO A 195 11.77 -9.82 -8.92
C PRO A 195 10.29 -9.99 -8.57
N MET A 196 9.41 -9.76 -9.53
CA MET A 196 7.98 -10.05 -9.39
C MET A 196 7.75 -11.53 -9.10
N ARG A 197 6.79 -11.82 -8.23
CA ARG A 197 6.39 -13.20 -7.93
C ARG A 197 5.91 -13.92 -9.20
N LYS A 198 6.30 -15.18 -9.35
CA LYS A 198 5.89 -16.00 -10.49
C LYS A 198 4.67 -16.87 -10.18
N LYS A 199 4.40 -17.11 -8.90
CA LYS A 199 3.30 -17.98 -8.45
C LYS A 199 2.76 -17.53 -7.10
N ASN A 200 1.54 -17.95 -6.81
CA ASN A 200 0.97 -17.88 -5.47
C ASN A 200 1.63 -18.93 -4.57
N GLY A 201 1.69 -18.66 -3.28
CA GLY A 201 2.31 -19.69 -2.44
C GLY A 201 2.49 -19.26 -1.04
#